data_96a93cb8e422b93de0b0ca90407cc4ca
#
_entry.id   96a93cb8e422b93de0b0ca90407cc4ca
#
_cell.length_a   1.000
_cell.length_b   1.000
_cell.length_c   1.000
_cell.angle_alpha   90.00
_cell.angle_beta   90.00
_cell.angle_gamma   90.00
#
_symmetry.space_group_name_H-M   'P 1'
#
loop_
_entity.id
_entity.type
_entity.pdbx_description
1 polymer ?
#
loop_
_entity_poly.entity_id
_entity_poly.type
_entity_poly.pdbx_seq_one_letter_code
_entity_poly.pdbx_strand_id
1 'polypeptide(L)'
;WLLYEGDKLISFVDGFVTDEADLTDEMYENAAMHNEDGAWQMIFGVNTLPEYRKHGYAGQLLRRAIDDARQQHRKGLVLTCKERLLPYYAQFGFRDEGVSDKSTHGNVVWHQMRLTF
;
A
#
# COMPACT_ATOMS: atom_id res chain seq x y z
N TRP A 1 9.49 -2.93 -0.74
CA TRP A 1 9.63 -4.39 -0.84
C TRP A 1 9.77 -4.79 -2.31
N LEU A 2 10.78 -5.60 -2.60
CA LEU A 2 11.14 -6.00 -3.97
C LEU A 2 11.18 -7.51 -4.06
N LEU A 3 10.68 -8.08 -5.16
CA LEU A 3 10.76 -9.51 -5.44
C LEU A 3 11.50 -9.72 -6.76
N TYR A 4 12.57 -10.50 -6.71
CA TYR A 4 13.41 -10.82 -7.86
C TYR A 4 13.33 -12.30 -8.22
N GLU A 5 13.48 -12.59 -9.51
CA GLU A 5 13.85 -13.93 -10.00
C GLU A 5 15.21 -13.79 -10.69
N GLY A 6 16.26 -14.30 -10.04
CA GLY A 6 17.64 -14.01 -10.47
C GLY A 6 17.91 -12.51 -10.39
N ASP A 7 18.30 -11.90 -11.49
CA ASP A 7 18.56 -10.46 -11.58
C ASP A 7 17.33 -9.65 -12.05
N LYS A 8 16.21 -10.31 -12.31
CA LYS A 8 15.01 -9.66 -12.85
C LYS A 8 14.05 -9.27 -11.74
N LEU A 9 13.72 -7.98 -11.64
CA LEU A 9 12.70 -7.48 -10.74
C LEU A 9 11.32 -7.84 -11.30
N ILE A 10 10.56 -8.67 -10.61
CA ILE A 10 9.26 -9.16 -11.07
C ILE A 10 8.06 -8.55 -10.36
N SER A 11 8.23 -8.08 -9.13
CA SER A 11 7.15 -7.45 -8.37
C SER A 11 7.70 -6.48 -7.33
N PHE A 12 6.94 -5.43 -7.01
CA PHE A 12 7.31 -4.53 -5.92
C PHE A 12 6.08 -3.94 -5.23
N VAL A 13 6.29 -3.58 -3.96
CA VAL A 13 5.38 -2.80 -3.13
C VAL A 13 6.18 -1.64 -2.56
N ASP A 14 5.71 -0.42 -2.72
CA ASP A 14 6.39 0.76 -2.20
C ASP A 14 5.46 1.66 -1.39
N GLY A 15 6.06 2.54 -0.62
CA GLY A 15 5.36 3.48 0.23
C GLY A 15 6.30 4.16 1.19
N PHE A 16 5.77 4.82 2.21
CA PHE A 16 6.57 5.39 3.29
C PHE A 16 5.83 5.29 4.63
N VAL A 17 6.50 5.68 5.70
CA VAL A 17 5.94 5.67 7.05
C VAL A 17 5.69 7.10 7.51
N THR A 18 4.56 7.34 8.17
CA THR A 18 4.19 8.67 8.62
C THR A 18 3.28 8.59 9.85
N ASP A 19 3.16 9.70 10.58
CA ASP A 19 2.17 9.85 11.64
C ASP A 19 0.80 10.28 11.13
N GLU A 20 0.70 10.71 9.87
CA GLU A 20 -0.57 11.06 9.25
C GLU A 20 -1.45 9.81 9.14
N ALA A 21 -2.71 9.91 9.57
CA ALA A 21 -3.62 8.76 9.58
C ALA A 21 -4.18 8.44 8.20
N ASP A 22 -4.29 9.43 7.31
CA ASP A 22 -4.91 9.26 6.00
C ASP A 22 -3.88 9.45 4.89
N LEU A 23 -4.03 8.68 3.81
CA LEU A 23 -3.19 8.81 2.64
C LEU A 23 -3.67 9.99 1.80
N THR A 24 -2.75 10.89 1.43
CA THR A 24 -3.03 12.10 0.65
C THR A 24 -2.19 12.15 -0.61
N ASP A 25 -2.66 12.90 -1.61
CA ASP A 25 -1.91 13.11 -2.87
C ASP A 25 -0.53 13.76 -2.62
N GLU A 26 -0.43 14.65 -1.62
CA GLU A 26 0.83 15.30 -1.29
C GLU A 26 1.94 14.29 -0.96
N MET A 27 1.59 13.15 -0.36
CA MET A 27 2.57 12.13 0.03
C MET A 27 3.34 11.55 -1.15
N TYR A 28 2.74 11.52 -2.34
CA TYR A 28 3.42 11.04 -3.55
C TYR A 28 4.52 11.98 -4.03
N GLU A 29 4.45 13.25 -3.66
CA GLU A 29 5.34 14.30 -4.15
C GLU A 29 6.29 14.83 -3.08
N ASN A 30 5.99 14.59 -1.79
CA ASN A 30 6.73 15.19 -0.68
C ASN A 30 7.33 14.12 0.23
N ALA A 31 8.56 13.70 -0.06
CA ALA A 31 9.28 12.71 0.74
C ALA A 31 9.58 13.20 2.17
N ALA A 32 9.51 14.51 2.43
CA ALA A 32 9.71 15.04 3.77
C ALA A 32 8.58 14.67 4.74
N MET A 33 7.45 14.18 4.25
CA MET A 33 6.37 13.65 5.09
C MET A 33 6.69 12.27 5.67
N HIS A 34 7.73 11.60 5.15
CA HIS A 34 8.18 10.32 5.69
C HIS A 34 8.77 10.51 7.09
N ASN A 35 8.38 9.65 8.03
CA ASN A 35 8.92 9.60 9.38
C ASN A 35 9.11 8.14 9.77
N GLU A 36 10.36 7.72 9.93
CA GLU A 36 10.69 6.32 10.25
C GLU A 36 10.07 5.83 11.56
N ASP A 37 9.75 6.73 12.47
CA ASP A 37 9.07 6.43 13.73
C ASP A 37 7.56 6.59 13.62
N GLY A 38 7.02 6.79 12.42
CA GLY A 38 5.62 7.03 12.17
C GLY A 38 4.71 5.85 12.54
N ALA A 39 3.46 6.17 12.83
CA ALA A 39 2.47 5.19 13.27
C ALA A 39 1.89 4.35 12.12
N TRP A 40 1.89 4.87 10.89
CA TRP A 40 1.20 4.26 9.76
C TRP A 40 2.13 4.00 8.59
N GLN A 41 2.06 2.78 8.06
CA GLN A 41 2.71 2.42 6.80
C GLN A 41 1.76 2.75 5.66
N MET A 42 2.12 3.74 4.86
CA MET A 42 1.40 4.04 3.61
C MET A 42 1.89 3.13 2.50
N ILE A 43 0.98 2.62 1.69
CA ILE A 43 1.29 1.81 0.51
C ILE A 43 0.90 2.63 -0.72
N PHE A 44 1.86 2.97 -1.56
CA PHE A 44 1.66 3.79 -2.76
C PHE A 44 1.46 2.95 -4.02
N GLY A 45 2.24 1.90 -4.18
CA GLY A 45 2.19 1.06 -5.35
C GLY A 45 2.33 -0.41 -5.04
N VAL A 46 1.55 -1.22 -5.76
CA VAL A 46 1.60 -2.68 -5.72
C VAL A 46 1.62 -3.14 -7.18
N ASN A 47 2.78 -3.59 -7.64
CA ASN A 47 3.01 -3.86 -9.07
C ASN A 47 3.69 -5.20 -9.29
N THR A 48 3.32 -5.86 -10.41
CA THR A 48 3.94 -7.09 -10.89
C THR A 48 4.08 -6.98 -12.40
N LEU A 49 5.20 -7.44 -12.95
CA LEU A 49 5.39 -7.53 -14.40
C LEU A 49 4.24 -8.32 -15.03
N PRO A 50 3.74 -7.92 -16.22
CA PRO A 50 2.58 -8.57 -16.84
C PRO A 50 2.71 -10.09 -16.99
N GLU A 51 3.89 -10.58 -17.39
CA GLU A 51 4.15 -12.02 -17.58
C GLU A 51 4.21 -12.81 -16.27
N TYR A 52 4.30 -12.13 -15.13
CA TYR A 52 4.33 -12.77 -13.81
C TYR A 52 3.05 -12.56 -13.01
N ARG A 53 2.03 -11.93 -13.60
CA ARG A 53 0.74 -11.74 -12.95
C ARG A 53 0.01 -13.07 -12.76
N LYS A 54 -0.94 -13.10 -11.80
CA LYS A 54 -1.76 -14.28 -11.47
C LYS A 54 -0.97 -15.42 -10.80
N HIS A 55 0.25 -15.14 -10.33
CA HIS A 55 1.05 -16.09 -9.56
C HIS A 55 1.08 -15.76 -8.06
N GLY A 56 0.37 -14.71 -7.64
CA GLY A 56 0.33 -14.31 -6.23
C GLY A 56 1.54 -13.57 -5.71
N TYR A 57 2.43 -13.10 -6.57
CA TYR A 57 3.68 -12.43 -6.15
C TYR A 57 3.42 -11.09 -5.45
N ALA A 58 2.52 -10.26 -5.97
CA ALA A 58 2.18 -9.00 -5.33
C ALA A 58 1.56 -9.24 -3.95
N GLY A 59 0.69 -10.24 -3.82
CA GLY A 59 0.10 -10.62 -2.54
C GLY A 59 1.13 -11.12 -1.54
N GLN A 60 2.12 -11.87 -2.01
CA GLN A 60 3.23 -12.36 -1.20
C GLN A 60 4.04 -11.18 -0.61
N LEU A 61 4.35 -10.18 -1.44
CA LEU A 61 5.04 -8.97 -0.99
C LEU A 61 4.18 -8.13 -0.06
N LEU A 62 2.90 -8.01 -0.34
CA LEU A 62 1.99 -7.24 0.53
C LEU A 62 1.90 -7.88 1.92
N ARG A 63 1.83 -9.21 2.01
CA ARG A 63 1.87 -9.91 3.30
C ARG A 63 3.18 -9.66 4.03
N ARG A 64 4.30 -9.60 3.32
CA ARG A 64 5.59 -9.26 3.92
C ARG A 64 5.60 -7.82 4.46
N ALA A 65 5.04 -6.88 3.72
CA ALA A 65 4.91 -5.49 4.17
C ALA A 65 4.05 -5.41 5.45
N ILE A 66 2.96 -6.16 5.50
CA ILE A 66 2.09 -6.23 6.69
C ILE A 66 2.86 -6.79 7.89
N ASP A 67 3.59 -7.89 7.70
CA ASP A 67 4.37 -8.51 8.77
C ASP A 67 5.46 -7.57 9.28
N ASP A 68 6.16 -6.89 8.38
CA ASP A 68 7.21 -5.94 8.75
C ASP A 68 6.64 -4.76 9.53
N ALA A 69 5.50 -4.21 9.12
CA ALA A 69 4.83 -3.13 9.83
C ALA A 69 4.40 -3.55 11.24
N ARG A 70 3.91 -4.78 11.38
CA ARG A 70 3.53 -5.35 12.68
C ARG A 70 4.73 -5.50 13.59
N GLN A 71 5.84 -6.03 13.08
CA GLN A 71 7.09 -6.20 13.84
C GLN A 71 7.69 -4.87 14.26
N GLN A 72 7.48 -3.81 13.46
CA GLN A 72 7.92 -2.44 13.75
C GLN A 72 6.97 -1.71 14.69
N HIS A 73 5.93 -2.36 15.18
CA HIS A 73 4.95 -1.79 16.11
C HIS A 73 4.17 -0.59 15.55
N ARG A 74 3.95 -0.56 14.21
CA ARG A 74 3.07 0.41 13.58
C ARG A 74 1.62 0.16 14.00
N LYS A 75 0.76 1.17 13.88
CA LYS A 75 -0.67 1.01 14.11
C LYS A 75 -1.36 0.23 13.01
N GLY A 76 -0.82 0.26 11.81
CA GLY A 76 -1.34 -0.47 10.67
C GLY A 76 -0.84 0.09 9.35
N LEU A 77 -1.57 -0.24 8.28
CA LEU A 77 -1.25 0.17 6.91
C LEU A 77 -2.45 0.85 6.27
N VAL A 78 -2.17 1.81 5.38
CA VAL A 78 -3.20 2.55 4.64
C VAL A 78 -2.83 2.55 3.17
N LEU A 79 -3.83 2.33 2.31
CA LEU A 79 -3.69 2.44 0.86
C LEU A 79 -4.92 3.09 0.25
N THR A 80 -4.82 3.51 -1.00
CA THR A 80 -5.97 3.87 -1.81
C THR A 80 -6.02 2.96 -3.03
N CYS A 81 -7.23 2.62 -3.47
CA CYS A 81 -7.43 1.77 -4.62
C CYS A 81 -8.73 2.11 -5.36
N LYS A 82 -8.85 1.61 -6.58
CA LYS A 82 -10.09 1.67 -7.34
C LYS A 82 -11.10 0.69 -6.76
N GLU A 83 -12.40 1.00 -6.90
CA GLU A 83 -13.49 0.19 -6.35
C GLU A 83 -13.36 -1.30 -6.71
N ARG A 84 -12.98 -1.62 -7.94
CA ARG A 84 -12.84 -3.01 -8.40
C ARG A 84 -11.81 -3.82 -7.61
N LEU A 85 -10.89 -3.15 -6.90
CA LEU A 85 -9.84 -3.81 -6.13
C LEU A 85 -10.17 -3.96 -4.65
N LEU A 86 -11.31 -3.44 -4.20
CA LEU A 86 -11.74 -3.57 -2.80
C LEU A 86 -11.77 -5.03 -2.33
N PRO A 87 -12.36 -5.98 -3.09
CA PRO A 87 -12.38 -7.37 -2.65
C PRO A 87 -10.97 -7.97 -2.54
N TYR A 88 -10.07 -7.57 -3.44
CA TYR A 88 -8.70 -8.07 -3.44
C TYR A 88 -7.98 -7.68 -2.14
N TYR A 89 -8.01 -6.40 -1.77
CA TYR A 89 -7.33 -5.94 -0.56
C TYR A 89 -8.04 -6.38 0.71
N ALA A 90 -9.35 -6.58 0.66
CA ALA A 90 -10.10 -7.11 1.80
C ALA A 90 -9.60 -8.49 2.24
N GLN A 91 -9.06 -9.31 1.32
CA GLN A 91 -8.49 -10.61 1.64
C GLN A 91 -7.32 -10.53 2.62
N PHE A 92 -6.62 -9.40 2.64
CA PHE A 92 -5.47 -9.17 3.52
C PHE A 92 -5.86 -8.55 4.87
N GLY A 93 -7.13 -8.23 5.05
CA GLY A 93 -7.63 -7.61 6.27
C GLY A 93 -7.86 -6.11 6.18
N PHE A 94 -7.64 -5.51 5.01
CA PHE A 94 -7.96 -4.10 4.80
C PHE A 94 -9.47 -3.87 4.78
N ARG A 95 -9.91 -2.78 5.39
CA ARG A 95 -11.31 -2.37 5.40
C ARG A 95 -11.50 -1.12 4.57
N ASP A 96 -12.58 -1.07 3.78
CA ASP A 96 -12.95 0.09 2.99
C ASP A 96 -13.46 1.20 3.91
N GLU A 97 -12.81 2.36 3.85
CA GLU A 97 -13.20 3.57 4.59
C GLU A 97 -14.01 4.54 3.72
N GLY A 98 -14.35 4.12 2.51
CA GLY A 98 -15.14 4.91 1.58
C GLY A 98 -14.28 5.71 0.60
N VAL A 99 -14.95 6.53 -0.21
CA VAL A 99 -14.29 7.37 -1.21
C VAL A 99 -13.43 8.41 -0.49
N SER A 100 -12.16 8.49 -0.90
CA SER A 100 -11.23 9.46 -0.34
C SER A 100 -11.40 10.80 -1.02
N ASP A 101 -11.57 11.88 -0.24
CA ASP A 101 -11.54 13.26 -0.71
C ASP A 101 -10.14 13.84 -0.71
N LYS A 102 -9.15 13.11 -0.17
CA LYS A 102 -7.75 13.52 -0.05
C LYS A 102 -6.85 12.93 -1.13
N SER A 103 -7.36 12.02 -1.93
CA SER A 103 -6.65 11.37 -3.04
C SER A 103 -7.49 11.48 -4.30
N THR A 104 -7.07 12.38 -5.21
CA THR A 104 -7.81 12.69 -6.43
C THR A 104 -6.94 12.59 -7.69
N HIS A 105 -5.72 12.08 -7.56
CA HIS A 105 -4.78 12.01 -8.67
C HIS A 105 -5.34 11.18 -9.84
N GLY A 106 -5.07 11.61 -11.05
CA GLY A 106 -5.54 10.93 -12.26
C GLY A 106 -7.04 11.08 -12.53
N ASN A 107 -7.75 11.98 -11.85
CA ASN A 107 -9.20 12.15 -11.96
C ASN A 107 -9.98 10.85 -11.77
N VAL A 108 -9.47 9.97 -10.92
CA VAL A 108 -10.04 8.67 -10.59
C VAL A 108 -10.66 8.72 -9.21
N VAL A 109 -11.78 8.01 -9.03
CA VAL A 109 -12.37 7.82 -7.71
C VAL A 109 -11.53 6.79 -6.94
N TRP A 110 -10.96 7.22 -5.83
CA TRP A 110 -10.12 6.39 -4.96
C TRP A 110 -10.86 6.09 -3.67
N HIS A 111 -10.83 4.81 -3.27
CA HIS A 111 -11.26 4.38 -1.94
C HIS A 111 -10.05 4.27 -1.04
N GLN A 112 -10.16 4.79 0.19
CA GLN A 112 -9.14 4.54 1.20
C GLN A 112 -9.44 3.24 1.92
N MET A 113 -8.43 2.41 2.08
CA MET A 113 -8.53 1.18 2.87
C MET A 113 -7.49 1.17 3.97
N ARG A 114 -7.85 0.63 5.11
CA ARG A 114 -7.00 0.58 6.30
C ARG A 114 -6.98 -0.82 6.89
N LEU A 115 -5.79 -1.28 7.26
CA LEU A 115 -5.60 -2.46 8.09
C LEU A 115 -5.03 -1.99 9.43
N THR A 116 -5.78 -2.17 10.49
CA THR A 116 -5.37 -1.77 11.84
C THR A 116 -5.01 -3.01 12.65
N PHE A 117 -3.85 -2.98 13.24
CA PHE A 117 -3.36 -4.08 14.09
C PHE A 117 -4.04 -4.13 15.46
#